data_b7cdb11af9c76dc9ce3185bb49c22328
#
_entry.id   b7cdb11af9c76dc9ce3185bb49c22328
#
_cell.length_a   1.000
_cell.length_b   1.000
_cell.length_c   1.000
_cell.angle_alpha   90.00
_cell.angle_beta   90.00
_cell.angle_gamma   90.00
#
_symmetry.space_group_name_H-M   'P 1'
#
loop_
_entity.id
_entity.type
_entity.pdbx_description
1 polymer ?
#
loop_
_entity_poly.entity_id
_entity_poly.type
_entity_poly.pdbx_seq_one_letter_code
_entity_poly.pdbx_strand_id
1 'polypeptide(L)'
;MQNNPRLGIMLMVVTTFVFAVQDGISRHLAGQYNVMMIVMIRYWFFAAFVIAVAARKEGSIRSAAATNQPVLQIFRGVLLSVEICVMVAAFVLLGLVESHAIFACYPLLIAALSGPVLGEHVGWRRWAAIGVGFIGVLVILQPGFAVFAPEAGVALVSALMFALYGLLTRYAARQDSAATSFFWTGTSGAVVMTVAGIWYWEPMASNGWIWMSILCLTGAGGHWLLIKTYEVAEASAVQPFAYLQLVFASMIGLFILGETLRPNVAIGAAIVVGAGLFTLWRARKA
;
A
#
# COMPACT_ATOMS: atom_id res chain seq x y z
N MET A 1 -0.81 -24.47 9.02
CA MET A 1 -1.72 -23.41 8.53
C MET A 1 -2.74 -24.06 7.60
N GLN A 2 -4.02 -23.88 7.83
CA GLN A 2 -5.04 -24.34 6.88
C GLN A 2 -5.03 -23.37 5.69
N ASN A 3 -4.56 -23.83 4.54
CA ASN A 3 -4.61 -23.03 3.31
C ASN A 3 -6.08 -22.97 2.83
N ASN A 4 -6.72 -21.80 2.95
CA ASN A 4 -8.08 -21.54 2.51
C ASN A 4 -8.13 -20.43 1.45
N PRO A 5 -7.91 -20.77 0.17
CA PRO A 5 -7.85 -19.75 -0.89
C PRO A 5 -9.15 -18.96 -1.04
N ARG A 6 -10.32 -19.57 -0.81
CA ARG A 6 -11.61 -18.87 -0.92
C ARG A 6 -11.74 -17.77 0.14
N LEU A 7 -11.42 -18.08 1.39
CA LEU A 7 -11.41 -17.08 2.46
C LEU A 7 -10.37 -15.99 2.19
N GLY A 8 -9.18 -16.37 1.74
CA GLY A 8 -8.13 -15.41 1.36
C GLY A 8 -8.55 -14.45 0.25
N ILE A 9 -9.23 -14.94 -0.79
CA ILE A 9 -9.77 -14.11 -1.87
C ILE A 9 -10.84 -13.15 -1.32
N MET A 10 -11.78 -13.62 -0.52
CA MET A 10 -12.79 -12.76 0.10
C MET A 10 -12.16 -11.66 0.95
N LEU A 11 -11.20 -12.03 1.81
CA LEU A 11 -10.48 -11.06 2.64
C LEU A 11 -9.72 -10.04 1.78
N MET A 12 -9.07 -10.46 0.67
CA MET A 12 -8.37 -9.54 -0.23
C MET A 12 -9.34 -8.56 -0.91
N VAL A 13 -10.52 -9.02 -1.37
CA VAL A 13 -11.54 -8.13 -1.96
C VAL A 13 -12.00 -7.09 -0.94
N VAL A 14 -12.28 -7.51 0.30
CA VAL A 14 -12.66 -6.58 1.37
C VAL A 14 -11.50 -5.63 1.71
N THR A 15 -10.28 -6.14 1.78
CA THR A 15 -9.08 -5.33 2.04
C THR A 15 -8.91 -4.23 1.00
N THR A 16 -8.99 -4.57 -0.29
CA THR A 16 -8.83 -3.61 -1.39
C THR A 16 -9.93 -2.56 -1.41
N PHE A 17 -11.16 -2.94 -1.07
CA PHE A 17 -12.25 -2.00 -0.90
C PHE A 17 -12.00 -1.03 0.27
N VAL A 18 -11.62 -1.56 1.44
CA VAL A 18 -11.29 -0.74 2.63
C VAL A 18 -10.13 0.21 2.34
N PHE A 19 -9.10 -0.25 1.64
CA PHE A 19 -7.99 0.61 1.23
C PHE A 19 -8.43 1.69 0.26
N ALA A 20 -9.27 1.39 -0.73
CA ALA A 20 -9.77 2.40 -1.65
C ALA A 20 -10.59 3.48 -0.92
N VAL A 21 -11.45 3.09 0.02
CA VAL A 21 -12.18 4.04 0.88
C VAL A 21 -11.23 4.89 1.72
N GLN A 22 -10.24 4.26 2.35
CA GLN A 22 -9.20 4.94 3.12
C GLN A 22 -8.45 5.97 2.27
N ASP A 23 -8.09 5.62 1.03
CA ASP A 23 -7.34 6.48 0.13
C ASP A 23 -8.17 7.67 -0.35
N GLY A 24 -9.47 7.44 -0.61
CA GLY A 24 -10.43 8.50 -0.89
C GLY A 24 -10.57 9.50 0.27
N ILE A 25 -10.64 9.00 1.51
CA ILE A 25 -10.69 9.85 2.71
C ILE A 25 -9.35 10.59 2.91
N SER A 26 -8.22 9.91 2.68
CA SER A 26 -6.89 10.53 2.74
C SER A 26 -6.79 11.68 1.74
N ARG A 27 -7.27 11.48 0.49
CA ARG A 27 -7.33 12.53 -0.54
C ARG A 27 -8.20 13.70 -0.13
N HIS A 28 -9.37 13.42 0.45
CA HIS A 28 -10.30 14.45 0.93
C HIS A 28 -9.68 15.30 2.05
N LEU A 29 -9.10 14.67 3.07
CA LEU A 29 -8.47 15.36 4.20
C LEU A 29 -7.20 16.11 3.77
N ALA A 30 -6.37 15.55 2.90
CA ALA A 30 -5.16 16.18 2.40
C ALA A 30 -5.43 17.40 1.49
N GLY A 31 -6.65 17.58 1.02
CA GLY A 31 -7.11 18.81 0.38
C GLY A 31 -7.41 19.94 1.36
N GLN A 32 -7.46 19.68 2.66
CA GLN A 32 -7.86 20.63 3.71
C GLN A 32 -6.79 20.79 4.78
N TYR A 33 -6.00 19.76 5.07
CA TYR A 33 -5.02 19.69 6.16
C TYR A 33 -3.67 19.19 5.68
N ASN A 34 -2.62 19.51 6.43
CA ASN A 34 -1.28 19.05 6.10
C ASN A 34 -1.14 17.52 6.13
N VAL A 35 -0.55 16.95 5.08
CA VAL A 35 -0.36 15.49 4.92
C VAL A 35 0.41 14.89 6.11
N MET A 36 1.46 15.57 6.59
CA MET A 36 2.27 15.06 7.70
C MET A 36 1.47 14.94 8.98
N MET A 37 0.58 15.90 9.28
CA MET A 37 -0.32 15.84 10.42
C MET A 37 -1.32 14.68 10.30
N ILE A 38 -1.96 14.52 9.14
CA ILE A 38 -2.92 13.43 8.88
C ILE A 38 -2.27 12.07 9.13
N VAL A 39 -1.08 11.85 8.54
CA VAL A 39 -0.38 10.57 8.66
C VAL A 39 0.12 10.36 10.10
N MET A 40 0.56 11.41 10.78
CA MET A 40 0.95 11.35 12.21
C MET A 40 -0.21 10.88 13.08
N ILE A 41 -1.38 11.51 12.99
CA ILE A 41 -2.57 11.13 13.78
C ILE A 41 -2.98 9.68 13.48
N ARG A 42 -2.98 9.29 12.21
CA ARG A 42 -3.25 7.92 11.79
C ARG A 42 -2.28 6.92 12.42
N TYR A 43 -0.99 7.23 12.48
CA TYR A 43 0.01 6.36 13.10
C TYR A 43 -0.08 6.34 14.63
N TRP A 44 -0.50 7.42 15.29
CA TRP A 44 -0.79 7.41 16.73
C TRP A 44 -1.91 6.41 17.05
N PHE A 45 -3.00 6.45 16.28
CA PHE A 45 -4.08 5.49 16.43
C PHE A 45 -3.58 4.05 16.15
N PHE A 46 -2.79 3.88 15.08
CA PHE A 46 -2.24 2.56 14.72
C PHE A 46 -1.35 2.01 15.84
N ALA A 47 -0.43 2.80 16.39
CA ALA A 47 0.41 2.40 17.51
C ALA A 47 -0.42 2.04 18.74
N ALA A 48 -1.39 2.87 19.11
CA ALA A 48 -2.30 2.60 20.23
C ALA A 48 -3.06 1.27 20.01
N PHE A 49 -3.54 1.02 18.79
CA PHE A 49 -4.25 -0.21 18.44
C PHE A 49 -3.35 -1.44 18.57
N VAL A 50 -2.14 -1.43 17.99
CA VAL A 50 -1.24 -2.61 18.04
C VAL A 50 -0.75 -2.87 19.46
N ILE A 51 -0.49 -1.82 20.26
CA ILE A 51 -0.12 -1.95 21.68
C ILE A 51 -1.28 -2.56 22.48
N ALA A 52 -2.51 -2.09 22.25
CA ALA A 52 -3.69 -2.63 22.93
C ALA A 52 -3.95 -4.10 22.56
N VAL A 53 -3.76 -4.48 21.29
CA VAL A 53 -3.88 -5.87 20.83
C VAL A 53 -2.78 -6.76 21.45
N ALA A 54 -1.54 -6.27 21.45
CA ALA A 54 -0.41 -6.99 22.04
C ALA A 54 -0.63 -7.24 23.55
N ALA A 55 -1.07 -6.21 24.28
CA ALA A 55 -1.35 -6.34 25.71
C ALA A 55 -2.48 -7.35 26.04
N ARG A 56 -3.47 -7.50 25.14
CA ARG A 56 -4.62 -8.38 25.37
C ARG A 56 -4.42 -9.82 24.91
N LYS A 57 -3.79 -10.03 23.73
CA LYS A 57 -3.72 -11.36 23.08
C LYS A 57 -2.44 -12.11 23.39
N GLU A 58 -1.31 -11.41 23.51
CA GLU A 58 0.00 -12.04 23.66
C GLU A 58 0.49 -12.06 25.11
N GLY A 59 -0.34 -11.60 26.03
CA GLY A 59 -0.03 -11.54 27.47
C GLY A 59 1.13 -10.59 27.83
N SER A 60 1.83 -10.03 26.83
CA SER A 60 2.94 -9.10 27.03
C SER A 60 3.30 -8.35 25.76
N ILE A 61 3.41 -7.04 25.85
CA ILE A 61 4.02 -6.16 24.83
C ILE A 61 5.44 -6.64 24.47
N ARG A 62 6.17 -7.18 25.44
CA ARG A 62 7.52 -7.73 25.25
C ARG A 62 7.53 -8.91 24.29
N SER A 63 6.51 -9.76 24.31
CA SER A 63 6.37 -10.89 23.37
C SER A 63 6.11 -10.40 21.93
N ALA A 64 5.21 -9.44 21.77
CA ALA A 64 4.92 -8.86 20.45
C ALA A 64 6.13 -8.09 19.88
N ALA A 65 6.93 -7.45 20.75
CA ALA A 65 8.13 -6.72 20.34
C ALA A 65 9.34 -7.62 20.10
N ALA A 66 9.32 -8.89 20.53
CA ALA A 66 10.45 -9.80 20.40
C ALA A 66 10.73 -10.10 18.93
N THR A 67 11.92 -9.72 18.45
CA THR A 67 12.36 -9.93 17.07
C THR A 67 13.86 -10.20 17.03
N ASN A 68 14.28 -11.05 16.08
CA ASN A 68 15.68 -11.28 15.75
C ASN A 68 16.22 -10.28 14.70
N GLN A 69 15.34 -9.44 14.15
CA GLN A 69 15.64 -8.52 13.05
C GLN A 69 15.20 -7.08 13.36
N PRO A 70 15.61 -6.46 14.50
CA PRO A 70 15.03 -5.17 14.93
C PRO A 70 15.29 -4.04 13.92
N VAL A 71 16.48 -3.99 13.32
CA VAL A 71 16.81 -2.96 12.31
C VAL A 71 15.90 -3.08 11.09
N LEU A 72 15.68 -4.30 10.61
CA LEU A 72 14.78 -4.55 9.47
C LEU A 72 13.34 -4.15 9.80
N GLN A 73 12.84 -4.48 10.97
CA GLN A 73 11.49 -4.17 11.41
C GLN A 73 11.28 -2.65 11.53
N ILE A 74 12.23 -1.93 12.12
CA ILE A 74 12.21 -0.46 12.20
C ILE A 74 12.22 0.14 10.79
N PHE A 75 13.18 -0.29 9.95
CA PHE A 75 13.29 0.21 8.58
C PHE A 75 12.00 0.03 7.78
N ARG A 76 11.34 -1.13 7.88
CA ARG A 76 10.06 -1.40 7.23
C ARG A 76 8.96 -0.46 7.71
N GLY A 77 8.86 -0.20 9.02
CA GLY A 77 7.86 0.71 9.56
C GLY A 77 8.09 2.16 9.12
N VAL A 78 9.36 2.59 9.10
CA VAL A 78 9.75 3.90 8.55
C VAL A 78 9.43 3.98 7.07
N LEU A 79 9.82 2.98 6.29
CA LEU A 79 9.59 2.94 4.85
C LEU A 79 8.10 3.05 4.51
N LEU A 80 7.23 2.32 5.22
CA LEU A 80 5.80 2.39 5.00
C LEU A 80 5.22 3.75 5.40
N SER A 81 5.66 4.33 6.52
CA SER A 81 5.15 5.63 6.97
C SER A 81 5.50 6.75 5.99
N VAL A 82 6.71 6.74 5.45
CA VAL A 82 7.15 7.70 4.43
C VAL A 82 6.43 7.44 3.11
N GLU A 83 6.28 6.17 2.72
CA GLU A 83 5.53 5.77 1.53
C GLU A 83 4.10 6.31 1.55
N ILE A 84 3.39 6.19 2.67
CA ILE A 84 2.03 6.72 2.81
C ILE A 84 2.02 8.24 2.62
N CYS A 85 3.00 8.98 3.15
CA CYS A 85 3.11 10.42 2.91
C CYS A 85 3.31 10.73 1.43
N VAL A 86 4.17 9.98 0.75
CA VAL A 86 4.44 10.14 -0.69
C VAL A 86 3.18 9.82 -1.51
N MET A 87 2.47 8.74 -1.17
CA MET A 87 1.24 8.38 -1.88
C MET A 87 0.11 9.39 -1.67
N VAL A 88 -0.08 9.89 -0.45
CA VAL A 88 -1.08 10.94 -0.17
C VAL A 88 -0.71 12.25 -0.88
N ALA A 89 0.57 12.59 -0.96
CA ALA A 89 1.04 13.71 -1.77
C ALA A 89 0.72 13.50 -3.26
N ALA A 90 0.90 12.28 -3.79
CA ALA A 90 0.51 11.96 -5.16
C ALA A 90 -1.01 12.14 -5.38
N PHE A 91 -1.85 11.77 -4.42
CA PHE A 91 -3.30 12.03 -4.49
C PHE A 91 -3.64 13.52 -4.58
N VAL A 92 -2.89 14.37 -3.90
CA VAL A 92 -3.08 15.82 -3.97
C VAL A 92 -2.67 16.37 -5.32
N LEU A 93 -1.56 15.88 -5.87
CA LEU A 93 -0.96 16.39 -7.12
C LEU A 93 -1.67 15.87 -8.38
N LEU A 94 -2.03 14.59 -8.41
CA LEU A 94 -2.54 13.90 -9.60
C LEU A 94 -4.02 13.52 -9.51
N GLY A 95 -4.59 13.52 -8.31
CA GLY A 95 -5.87 12.89 -8.03
C GLY A 95 -5.74 11.39 -7.73
N LEU A 96 -6.85 10.81 -7.29
CA LEU A 96 -6.91 9.43 -6.82
C LEU A 96 -6.79 8.42 -7.97
N VAL A 97 -7.51 8.68 -9.07
CA VAL A 97 -7.58 7.78 -10.24
C VAL A 97 -6.20 7.61 -10.89
N GLU A 98 -5.53 8.72 -11.17
CA GLU A 98 -4.25 8.70 -11.87
C GLU A 98 -3.12 8.16 -11.01
N SER A 99 -3.09 8.53 -9.74
CA SER A 99 -2.12 8.00 -8.77
C SER A 99 -2.22 6.48 -8.66
N HIS A 100 -3.44 5.93 -8.55
CA HIS A 100 -3.65 4.47 -8.47
C HIS A 100 -3.34 3.76 -9.79
N ALA A 101 -3.57 4.39 -10.95
CA ALA A 101 -3.20 3.81 -12.23
C ALA A 101 -1.68 3.60 -12.33
N ILE A 102 -0.88 4.57 -11.88
CA ILE A 102 0.59 4.46 -11.82
C ILE A 102 1.00 3.47 -10.72
N PHE A 103 0.42 3.59 -9.53
CA PHE A 103 0.72 2.72 -8.39
C PHE A 103 0.46 1.25 -8.68
N ALA A 104 -0.49 0.92 -9.57
CA ALA A 104 -0.79 -0.45 -9.97
C ALA A 104 0.39 -1.20 -10.61
N CYS A 105 1.53 -0.53 -10.89
CA CYS A 105 2.76 -1.20 -11.31
C CYS A 105 3.53 -1.86 -10.14
N TYR A 106 3.20 -1.60 -8.87
CA TYR A 106 3.95 -2.15 -7.73
C TYR A 106 4.05 -3.69 -7.72
N PRO A 107 3.06 -4.48 -8.15
CA PRO A 107 3.23 -5.94 -8.22
C PRO A 107 4.26 -6.37 -9.25
N LEU A 108 4.42 -5.61 -10.34
CA LEU A 108 5.48 -5.84 -11.34
C LEU A 108 6.85 -5.50 -10.77
N LEU A 109 6.96 -4.43 -9.97
CA LEU A 109 8.17 -4.07 -9.24
C LEU A 109 8.53 -5.15 -8.20
N ILE A 110 7.55 -5.70 -7.47
CA ILE A 110 7.77 -6.85 -6.58
C ILE A 110 8.34 -8.03 -7.38
N ALA A 111 7.75 -8.35 -8.53
CA ALA A 111 8.22 -9.44 -9.38
C ALA A 111 9.64 -9.22 -9.91
N ALA A 112 9.99 -7.99 -10.29
CA ALA A 112 11.32 -7.63 -10.77
C ALA A 112 12.39 -7.71 -9.66
N LEU A 113 12.05 -7.23 -8.46
CA LEU A 113 12.96 -7.13 -7.33
C LEU A 113 13.01 -8.41 -6.47
N SER A 114 12.11 -9.39 -6.70
CA SER A 114 12.10 -10.64 -5.92
C SER A 114 13.39 -11.45 -6.09
N GLY A 115 14.03 -11.39 -7.26
CA GLY A 115 15.34 -12.00 -7.50
C GLY A 115 16.41 -11.45 -6.57
N PRO A 116 16.78 -10.17 -6.68
CA PRO A 116 17.86 -9.59 -5.89
C PRO A 116 17.55 -9.51 -4.39
N VAL A 117 16.29 -9.36 -3.97
CA VAL A 117 15.92 -9.19 -2.55
C VAL A 117 15.67 -10.53 -1.85
N LEU A 118 14.99 -11.46 -2.50
CA LEU A 118 14.57 -12.73 -1.90
C LEU A 118 15.37 -13.94 -2.39
N GLY A 119 16.21 -13.77 -3.42
CA GLY A 119 16.94 -14.86 -4.07
C GLY A 119 16.05 -15.72 -4.99
N GLU A 120 14.89 -15.20 -5.42
CA GLU A 120 13.96 -15.94 -6.27
C GLU A 120 14.39 -15.90 -7.75
N HIS A 121 14.23 -17.00 -8.47
CA HIS A 121 14.52 -17.01 -9.91
C HIS A 121 13.38 -16.37 -10.71
N VAL A 122 13.70 -15.31 -11.45
CA VAL A 122 12.76 -14.61 -12.34
C VAL A 122 13.02 -15.02 -13.78
N GLY A 123 12.20 -15.91 -14.32
CA GLY A 123 12.33 -16.40 -15.68
C GLY A 123 12.06 -15.31 -16.75
N TRP A 124 12.60 -15.49 -17.98
CA TRP A 124 12.53 -14.51 -19.07
C TRP A 124 11.11 -14.06 -19.43
N ARG A 125 10.12 -14.96 -19.33
CA ARG A 125 8.71 -14.62 -19.62
C ARG A 125 8.12 -13.64 -18.59
N ARG A 126 8.58 -13.74 -17.35
CA ARG A 126 8.21 -12.81 -16.27
C ARG A 126 8.84 -11.44 -16.53
N TRP A 127 10.10 -11.41 -17.00
CA TRP A 127 10.76 -10.18 -17.43
C TRP A 127 10.05 -9.52 -18.63
N ALA A 128 9.61 -10.31 -19.62
CA ALA A 128 8.82 -9.79 -20.74
C ALA A 128 7.50 -9.16 -20.27
N ALA A 129 6.77 -9.80 -19.35
CA ALA A 129 5.55 -9.24 -18.78
C ALA A 129 5.81 -7.96 -17.98
N ILE A 130 6.90 -7.91 -17.21
CA ILE A 130 7.33 -6.69 -16.51
C ILE A 130 7.59 -5.57 -17.52
N GLY A 131 8.30 -5.84 -18.61
CA GLY A 131 8.55 -4.87 -19.68
C GLY A 131 7.26 -4.33 -20.30
N VAL A 132 6.29 -5.20 -20.61
CA VAL A 132 4.96 -4.79 -21.11
C VAL A 132 4.23 -3.90 -20.10
N GLY A 133 4.27 -4.25 -18.80
CA GLY A 133 3.67 -3.43 -17.76
C GLY A 133 4.31 -2.04 -17.66
N PHE A 134 5.64 -1.94 -17.79
CA PHE A 134 6.31 -0.64 -17.84
C PHE A 134 5.92 0.19 -19.06
N ILE A 135 5.65 -0.44 -20.23
CA ILE A 135 5.06 0.28 -21.39
C ILE A 135 3.70 0.87 -21.00
N GLY A 136 2.88 0.13 -20.26
CA GLY A 136 1.62 0.65 -19.72
C GLY A 136 1.81 1.90 -18.85
N VAL A 137 2.82 1.89 -17.96
CA VAL A 137 3.17 3.09 -17.17
C VAL A 137 3.59 4.26 -18.07
N LEU A 138 4.40 4.01 -19.11
CA LEU A 138 4.78 5.06 -20.06
C LEU A 138 3.56 5.62 -20.83
N VAL A 139 2.57 4.79 -21.15
CA VAL A 139 1.32 5.25 -21.76
C VAL A 139 0.54 6.16 -20.81
N ILE A 140 0.51 5.87 -19.51
CA ILE A 140 -0.09 6.76 -18.50
C ILE A 140 0.64 8.10 -18.45
N LEU A 141 1.97 8.04 -18.38
CA LEU A 141 2.84 9.22 -18.20
C LEU A 141 2.94 10.12 -19.44
N GLN A 142 2.69 9.58 -20.64
CA GLN A 142 2.81 10.27 -21.93
C GLN A 142 4.10 11.12 -22.07
N PRO A 143 5.31 10.55 -21.90
CA PRO A 143 6.54 11.32 -22.02
C PRO A 143 6.69 11.89 -23.45
N GLY A 144 6.78 13.20 -23.58
CA GLY A 144 7.09 13.87 -24.85
C GLY A 144 6.03 14.83 -25.41
N PHE A 145 4.81 14.87 -24.90
CA PHE A 145 3.75 15.79 -25.39
C PHE A 145 3.45 16.98 -24.46
N ALA A 146 3.75 16.87 -23.22
CA ALA A 146 3.90 17.95 -22.26
C ALA A 146 4.90 17.43 -21.25
N VAL A 147 5.92 18.21 -20.99
CA VAL A 147 6.93 18.03 -19.96
C VAL A 147 6.58 16.89 -18.99
N PHE A 148 7.47 15.92 -18.80
CA PHE A 148 7.40 14.94 -17.71
C PHE A 148 6.77 15.64 -16.51
N ALA A 149 5.51 15.35 -16.21
CA ALA A 149 4.89 15.92 -15.04
C ALA A 149 5.65 15.32 -13.86
N PRO A 150 6.52 16.08 -13.16
CA PRO A 150 7.34 15.53 -12.06
C PRO A 150 6.47 14.91 -10.97
N GLU A 151 5.20 15.32 -10.92
CA GLU A 151 4.17 14.79 -10.03
C GLU A 151 3.92 13.29 -10.25
N ALA A 152 3.98 12.81 -11.49
CA ALA A 152 3.82 11.39 -11.81
C ALA A 152 4.98 10.54 -11.26
N GLY A 153 6.17 11.12 -11.14
CA GLY A 153 7.32 10.53 -10.48
C GLY A 153 7.04 10.23 -8.99
N VAL A 154 6.23 11.07 -8.33
CA VAL A 154 5.85 10.87 -6.92
C VAL A 154 5.07 9.56 -6.73
N ALA A 155 4.07 9.30 -7.58
CA ALA A 155 3.30 8.06 -7.53
C ALA A 155 4.17 6.82 -7.86
N LEU A 156 5.12 6.95 -8.78
CA LEU A 156 6.06 5.88 -9.13
C LEU A 156 7.03 5.57 -7.98
N VAL A 157 7.53 6.59 -7.29
CA VAL A 157 8.37 6.45 -6.09
C VAL A 157 7.57 5.74 -4.98
N SER A 158 6.32 6.13 -4.74
CA SER A 158 5.43 5.44 -3.80
C SER A 158 5.27 3.95 -4.18
N ALA A 159 5.00 3.64 -5.45
CA ALA A 159 4.91 2.25 -5.92
C ALA A 159 6.18 1.44 -5.66
N LEU A 160 7.36 2.03 -5.87
CA LEU A 160 8.66 1.40 -5.58
C LEU A 160 8.86 1.19 -4.07
N MET A 161 8.55 2.19 -3.25
CA MET A 161 8.65 2.10 -1.80
C MET A 161 7.72 1.03 -1.25
N PHE A 162 6.48 0.96 -1.74
CA PHE A 162 5.52 -0.07 -1.33
C PHE A 162 5.95 -1.48 -1.78
N ALA A 163 6.51 -1.61 -2.99
CA ALA A 163 7.07 -2.86 -3.46
C ALA A 163 8.23 -3.33 -2.56
N LEU A 164 9.15 -2.44 -2.19
CA LEU A 164 10.23 -2.74 -1.25
C LEU A 164 9.69 -3.12 0.13
N TYR A 165 8.71 -2.38 0.66
CA TYR A 165 8.05 -2.74 1.92
C TYR A 165 7.46 -4.14 1.87
N GLY A 166 6.77 -4.51 0.80
CA GLY A 166 6.20 -5.84 0.60
C GLY A 166 7.25 -6.95 0.57
N LEU A 167 8.34 -6.74 -0.18
CA LEU A 167 9.47 -7.68 -0.25
C LEU A 167 10.18 -7.85 1.10
N LEU A 168 10.45 -6.76 1.79
CA LEU A 168 11.09 -6.78 3.11
C LEU A 168 10.16 -7.39 4.16
N THR A 169 8.84 -7.22 4.02
CA THR A 169 7.83 -7.89 4.86
C THR A 169 7.90 -9.41 4.68
N ARG A 170 7.98 -9.86 3.43
CA ARG A 170 8.14 -11.28 3.12
C ARG A 170 9.48 -11.83 3.61
N TYR A 171 10.54 -11.04 3.51
CA TYR A 171 11.85 -11.42 4.06
C TYR A 171 11.81 -11.55 5.60
N ALA A 172 11.22 -10.58 6.30
CA ALA A 172 11.08 -10.59 7.76
C ALA A 172 10.25 -11.78 8.26
N ALA A 173 9.20 -12.18 7.51
CA ALA A 173 8.33 -13.30 7.83
C ALA A 173 9.06 -14.66 7.88
N ARG A 174 10.32 -14.75 7.44
CA ARG A 174 11.15 -15.95 7.59
C ARG A 174 11.53 -16.24 9.05
N GLN A 175 11.56 -15.19 9.90
CA GLN A 175 12.01 -15.29 11.28
C GLN A 175 11.02 -14.69 12.28
N ASP A 176 10.20 -13.73 11.87
CA ASP A 176 9.27 -13.01 12.74
C ASP A 176 7.81 -13.33 12.40
N SER A 177 6.94 -13.27 13.41
CA SER A 177 5.50 -13.43 13.22
C SER A 177 4.86 -12.22 12.54
N ALA A 178 3.68 -12.42 11.96
CA ALA A 178 2.87 -11.32 11.42
C ALA A 178 2.51 -10.29 12.51
N ALA A 179 2.25 -10.75 13.75
CA ALA A 179 1.95 -9.89 14.89
C ALA A 179 3.15 -9.01 15.26
N THR A 180 4.36 -9.57 15.30
CA THR A 180 5.61 -8.82 15.52
C THR A 180 5.82 -7.78 14.43
N SER A 181 5.68 -8.17 13.18
CA SER A 181 5.81 -7.27 12.04
C SER A 181 4.78 -6.12 12.07
N PHE A 182 3.55 -6.41 12.48
CA PHE A 182 2.47 -5.42 12.62
C PHE A 182 2.73 -4.45 13.76
N PHE A 183 3.21 -4.97 14.91
CA PHE A 183 3.60 -4.17 16.07
C PHE A 183 4.68 -3.14 15.71
N TRP A 184 5.78 -3.61 15.10
CA TRP A 184 6.89 -2.74 14.70
C TRP A 184 6.50 -1.73 13.63
N THR A 185 5.66 -2.11 12.66
CA THR A 185 5.17 -1.18 11.65
C THR A 185 4.39 -0.02 12.26
N GLY A 186 3.49 -0.30 13.21
CA GLY A 186 2.71 0.74 13.89
C GLY A 186 3.57 1.62 14.80
N THR A 187 4.42 1.02 15.62
CA THR A 187 5.20 1.76 16.63
C THR A 187 6.34 2.58 16.03
N SER A 188 7.15 2.01 15.12
CA SER A 188 8.25 2.75 14.49
C SER A 188 7.73 3.84 13.56
N GLY A 189 6.65 3.58 12.81
CA GLY A 189 5.99 4.61 12.02
C GLY A 189 5.45 5.75 12.88
N ALA A 190 4.85 5.46 14.05
CA ALA A 190 4.35 6.49 14.96
C ALA A 190 5.48 7.38 15.50
N VAL A 191 6.63 6.80 15.85
CA VAL A 191 7.79 7.58 16.31
C VAL A 191 8.26 8.54 15.22
N VAL A 192 8.50 8.04 14.01
CA VAL A 192 8.98 8.85 12.88
C VAL A 192 7.97 9.92 12.50
N MET A 193 6.69 9.55 12.40
CA MET A 193 5.64 10.50 12.02
C MET A 193 5.38 11.54 13.10
N THR A 194 5.60 11.22 14.38
CA THR A 194 5.54 12.23 15.44
C THR A 194 6.65 13.28 15.26
N VAL A 195 7.89 12.82 15.04
CA VAL A 195 9.03 13.74 14.82
C VAL A 195 8.82 14.62 13.59
N ALA A 196 8.32 14.04 12.48
CA ALA A 196 8.11 14.77 11.24
C ALA A 196 6.83 15.63 11.25
N GLY A 197 5.76 15.15 11.85
CA GLY A 197 4.41 15.72 11.73
C GLY A 197 4.04 16.73 12.79
N ILE A 198 4.68 16.70 13.99
CA ILE A 198 4.28 17.55 15.11
C ILE A 198 4.40 19.07 14.80
N TRP A 199 5.33 19.42 13.92
CA TRP A 199 5.58 20.80 13.49
C TRP A 199 4.49 21.33 12.54
N TYR A 200 3.69 20.43 11.96
CA TYR A 200 2.62 20.74 11.01
C TYR A 200 1.23 20.64 11.68
N TRP A 201 1.19 20.63 13.03
CA TRP A 201 -0.06 20.58 13.75
C TRP A 201 -0.87 21.84 13.50
N GLU A 202 -2.12 21.65 13.09
CA GLU A 202 -3.11 22.71 12.91
C GLU A 202 -4.47 22.28 13.48
N PRO A 203 -5.31 23.22 13.95
CA PRO A 203 -6.62 22.89 14.46
C PRO A 203 -7.50 22.25 13.38
N MET A 204 -8.07 21.09 13.70
CA MET A 204 -8.98 20.39 12.81
C MET A 204 -10.42 20.68 13.20
N ALA A 205 -11.27 21.02 12.21
CA ALA A 205 -12.70 21.24 12.42
C ALA A 205 -13.39 19.93 12.85
N SER A 206 -14.55 20.02 13.53
CA SER A 206 -15.28 18.86 14.03
C SER A 206 -15.60 17.84 12.90
N ASN A 207 -15.96 18.33 11.72
CA ASN A 207 -16.18 17.47 10.55
C ASN A 207 -14.89 16.76 10.11
N GLY A 208 -13.74 17.44 10.14
CA GLY A 208 -12.44 16.84 9.85
C GLY A 208 -12.11 15.68 10.80
N TRP A 209 -12.41 15.83 12.10
CA TRP A 209 -12.22 14.75 13.08
C TRP A 209 -13.10 13.52 12.83
N ILE A 210 -14.29 13.68 12.25
CA ILE A 210 -15.14 12.55 11.85
C ILE A 210 -14.43 11.75 10.75
N TRP A 211 -13.98 12.43 9.69
CA TRP A 211 -13.25 11.79 8.61
C TRP A 211 -11.93 11.19 9.06
N MET A 212 -11.21 11.89 9.95
CA MET A 212 -9.96 11.39 10.53
C MET A 212 -10.18 10.11 11.34
N SER A 213 -11.26 10.04 12.12
CA SER A 213 -11.61 8.84 12.89
C SER A 213 -11.90 7.64 11.97
N ILE A 214 -12.65 7.87 10.89
CA ILE A 214 -12.92 6.82 9.89
C ILE A 214 -11.62 6.39 9.19
N LEU A 215 -10.74 7.35 8.87
CA LEU A 215 -9.43 7.07 8.29
C LEU A 215 -8.55 6.21 9.21
N CYS A 216 -8.53 6.50 10.50
CA CYS A 216 -7.80 5.71 11.49
C CYS A 216 -8.31 4.28 11.59
N LEU A 217 -9.64 4.11 11.64
CA LEU A 217 -10.28 2.79 11.70
C LEU A 217 -10.05 1.98 10.43
N THR A 218 -10.26 2.59 9.27
CA THR A 218 -10.04 1.93 7.97
C THR A 218 -8.57 1.61 7.75
N GLY A 219 -7.65 2.47 8.19
CA GLY A 219 -6.21 2.26 8.12
C GLY A 219 -5.76 1.05 8.94
N ALA A 220 -6.07 1.01 10.23
CA ALA A 220 -5.72 -0.11 11.09
C ALA A 220 -6.45 -1.40 10.66
N GLY A 221 -7.74 -1.30 10.34
CA GLY A 221 -8.56 -2.42 9.88
C GLY A 221 -8.09 -3.00 8.54
N GLY A 222 -7.78 -2.16 7.57
CA GLY A 222 -7.29 -2.58 6.25
C GLY A 222 -5.97 -3.33 6.35
N HIS A 223 -5.00 -2.83 7.12
CA HIS A 223 -3.74 -3.54 7.34
C HIS A 223 -3.92 -4.84 8.12
N TRP A 224 -4.84 -4.88 9.09
CA TRP A 224 -5.20 -6.12 9.78
C TRP A 224 -5.80 -7.16 8.82
N LEU A 225 -6.74 -6.76 7.96
CA LEU A 225 -7.34 -7.62 6.94
C LEU A 225 -6.29 -8.14 5.95
N LEU A 226 -5.35 -7.29 5.50
CA LEU A 226 -4.26 -7.68 4.62
C LEU A 226 -3.38 -8.77 5.24
N ILE A 227 -3.00 -8.60 6.51
CA ILE A 227 -2.20 -9.59 7.23
C ILE A 227 -2.97 -10.90 7.35
N LYS A 228 -4.26 -10.86 7.70
CA LYS A 228 -5.10 -12.06 7.77
C LYS A 228 -5.26 -12.74 6.41
N THR A 229 -5.33 -11.98 5.34
CA THR A 229 -5.34 -12.52 3.98
C THR A 229 -4.11 -13.39 3.72
N TYR A 230 -2.91 -12.88 4.04
CA TYR A 230 -1.66 -13.61 3.83
C TYR A 230 -1.42 -14.73 4.87
N GLU A 231 -2.09 -14.71 6.00
CA GLU A 231 -2.04 -15.79 6.98
C GLU A 231 -2.83 -17.02 6.52
N VAL A 232 -3.96 -16.81 5.83
CA VAL A 232 -4.89 -17.91 5.44
C VAL A 232 -4.73 -18.36 3.99
N ALA A 233 -4.01 -17.61 3.14
CA ALA A 233 -3.83 -17.95 1.73
C ALA A 233 -2.45 -17.54 1.20
N GLU A 234 -1.98 -18.29 0.20
CA GLU A 234 -0.75 -17.96 -0.51
C GLU A 234 -0.87 -16.64 -1.27
N ALA A 235 0.19 -15.85 -1.27
CA ALA A 235 0.23 -14.57 -1.98
C ALA A 235 -0.14 -14.73 -3.46
N SER A 236 0.36 -15.78 -4.12
CA SER A 236 0.06 -16.09 -5.52
C SER A 236 -1.44 -16.31 -5.81
N ALA A 237 -2.22 -16.76 -4.81
CA ALA A 237 -3.65 -16.97 -4.95
C ALA A 237 -4.45 -15.67 -4.84
N VAL A 238 -4.02 -14.72 -4.01
CA VAL A 238 -4.77 -13.49 -3.68
C VAL A 238 -4.28 -12.26 -4.45
N GLN A 239 -3.03 -12.21 -4.88
CA GLN A 239 -2.44 -11.07 -5.62
C GLN A 239 -3.26 -10.59 -6.83
N PRO A 240 -3.89 -11.43 -7.68
CA PRO A 240 -4.73 -10.95 -8.77
C PRO A 240 -5.86 -10.02 -8.30
N PHE A 241 -6.37 -10.25 -7.10
CA PHE A 241 -7.46 -9.47 -6.51
C PHE A 241 -7.00 -8.14 -5.92
N ALA A 242 -5.68 -7.95 -5.73
CA ALA A 242 -5.12 -6.68 -5.31
C ALA A 242 -5.37 -5.56 -6.36
N TYR A 243 -5.46 -5.91 -7.65
CA TYR A 243 -5.81 -4.94 -8.69
C TYR A 243 -7.23 -4.37 -8.58
N LEU A 244 -8.13 -4.99 -7.79
CA LEU A 244 -9.44 -4.42 -7.51
C LEU A 244 -9.36 -3.09 -6.76
N GLN A 245 -8.25 -2.82 -6.04
CA GLN A 245 -8.03 -1.52 -5.41
C GLN A 245 -8.05 -0.39 -6.46
N LEU A 246 -7.43 -0.59 -7.61
CA LEU A 246 -7.49 0.38 -8.72
C LEU A 246 -8.92 0.62 -9.18
N VAL A 247 -9.74 -0.44 -9.31
CA VAL A 247 -11.14 -0.33 -9.72
C VAL A 247 -11.94 0.45 -8.69
N PHE A 248 -11.85 0.07 -7.40
CA PHE A 248 -12.58 0.73 -6.32
C PHE A 248 -12.12 2.19 -6.12
N ALA A 249 -10.81 2.46 -6.17
CA ALA A 249 -10.28 3.81 -6.08
C ALA A 249 -10.73 4.68 -7.27
N SER A 250 -10.75 4.12 -8.48
CA SER A 250 -11.27 4.83 -9.66
C SER A 250 -12.76 5.15 -9.53
N MET A 251 -13.56 4.23 -9.00
CA MET A 251 -14.99 4.50 -8.72
C MET A 251 -15.16 5.64 -7.71
N ILE A 252 -14.38 5.65 -6.64
CA ILE A 252 -14.40 6.73 -5.63
C ILE A 252 -13.97 8.05 -6.27
N GLY A 253 -12.86 8.06 -7.02
CA GLY A 253 -12.36 9.24 -7.71
C GLY A 253 -13.39 9.84 -8.66
N LEU A 254 -13.98 9.00 -9.53
CA LEU A 254 -14.93 9.44 -10.53
C LEU A 254 -16.27 9.88 -9.93
N PHE A 255 -16.87 9.07 -9.05
CA PHE A 255 -18.26 9.28 -8.61
C PHE A 255 -18.38 10.11 -7.33
N ILE A 256 -17.36 10.14 -6.47
CA ILE A 256 -17.39 10.85 -5.19
C ILE A 256 -16.55 12.13 -5.23
N LEU A 257 -15.35 12.05 -5.82
CA LEU A 257 -14.42 13.19 -5.86
C LEU A 257 -14.54 14.02 -7.14
N GLY A 258 -15.36 13.61 -8.13
CA GLY A 258 -15.58 14.33 -9.37
C GLY A 258 -14.37 14.35 -10.31
N GLU A 259 -13.44 13.41 -10.17
CA GLU A 259 -12.28 13.28 -11.02
C GLU A 259 -12.66 12.78 -12.43
N THR A 260 -11.80 12.99 -13.41
CA THR A 260 -12.02 12.52 -14.79
C THR A 260 -11.01 11.43 -15.14
N LEU A 261 -11.47 10.38 -15.83
CA LEU A 261 -10.61 9.33 -16.34
C LEU A 261 -10.13 9.67 -17.75
N ARG A 262 -8.87 10.05 -17.89
CA ARG A 262 -8.26 10.31 -19.19
C ARG A 262 -8.07 8.99 -19.97
N PRO A 263 -8.30 8.95 -21.32
CA PRO A 263 -8.19 7.72 -22.10
C PRO A 263 -6.80 7.05 -22.01
N ASN A 264 -5.72 7.82 -22.00
CA ASN A 264 -4.37 7.30 -21.85
C ASN A 264 -4.17 6.61 -20.49
N VAL A 265 -4.78 7.15 -19.41
CA VAL A 265 -4.74 6.54 -18.07
C VAL A 265 -5.48 5.20 -18.08
N ALA A 266 -6.67 5.15 -18.70
CA ALA A 266 -7.45 3.92 -18.81
C ALA A 266 -6.71 2.83 -19.62
N ILE A 267 -6.12 3.20 -20.76
CA ILE A 267 -5.38 2.26 -21.64
C ILE A 267 -4.13 1.77 -20.91
N GLY A 268 -3.33 2.67 -20.36
CA GLY A 268 -2.11 2.30 -19.65
C GLY A 268 -2.37 1.44 -18.41
N ALA A 269 -3.42 1.75 -17.63
CA ALA A 269 -3.85 0.94 -16.49
C ALA A 269 -4.26 -0.47 -16.93
N ALA A 270 -5.01 -0.60 -18.04
CA ALA A 270 -5.37 -1.91 -18.60
C ALA A 270 -4.14 -2.73 -19.00
N ILE A 271 -3.11 -2.11 -19.59
CA ILE A 271 -1.85 -2.77 -19.93
C ILE A 271 -1.11 -3.23 -18.66
N VAL A 272 -0.97 -2.37 -17.65
CA VAL A 272 -0.31 -2.70 -16.37
C VAL A 272 -1.00 -3.87 -15.68
N VAL A 273 -2.33 -3.80 -15.53
CA VAL A 273 -3.13 -4.87 -14.90
C VAL A 273 -3.04 -6.16 -15.70
N GLY A 274 -3.17 -6.10 -17.02
CA GLY A 274 -3.04 -7.26 -17.90
C GLY A 274 -1.68 -7.95 -17.78
N ALA A 275 -0.58 -7.19 -17.78
CA ALA A 275 0.77 -7.69 -17.59
C ALA A 275 0.96 -8.32 -16.20
N GLY A 276 0.42 -7.70 -15.16
CA GLY A 276 0.46 -8.22 -13.80
C GLY A 276 -0.30 -9.54 -13.66
N LEU A 277 -1.54 -9.60 -14.17
CA LEU A 277 -2.35 -10.82 -14.16
C LEU A 277 -1.69 -11.97 -14.95
N PHE A 278 -1.07 -11.66 -16.11
CA PHE A 278 -0.31 -12.65 -16.86
C PHE A 278 0.88 -13.20 -16.06
N THR A 279 1.63 -12.34 -15.38
CA THR A 279 2.75 -12.73 -14.50
C THR A 279 2.30 -13.70 -13.42
N LEU A 280 1.17 -13.40 -12.77
CA LEU A 280 0.59 -14.22 -11.70
C LEU A 280 0.02 -15.56 -12.22
N TRP A 281 -0.65 -15.55 -13.38
CA TRP A 281 -1.16 -16.75 -14.00
C TRP A 281 -0.04 -17.74 -14.36
N ARG A 282 1.07 -17.23 -14.86
CA ARG A 282 2.24 -18.07 -15.19
C ARG A 282 2.93 -18.62 -13.95
N ALA A 283 3.00 -17.85 -12.86
CA ALA A 283 3.58 -18.33 -11.60
C ALA A 283 2.85 -19.55 -10.99
N ARG A 284 1.55 -19.73 -11.34
CA ARG A 284 0.77 -20.90 -10.92
C ARG A 284 1.02 -22.16 -11.75
N LYS A 285 1.65 -22.03 -12.92
CA LYS A 285 1.90 -23.13 -13.86
C LYS A 285 3.36 -23.61 -13.87
N ALA A 286 4.24 -22.94 -13.15
CA ALA A 286 5.62 -23.29 -12.94
C ALA A 286 5.84 -23.93 -11.57
#